data_0048123ad067ed5d17656d01b97665c5
#
_entry.id   0048123ad067ed5d17656d01b97665c5
#
_cell.length_a   1.000
_cell.length_b   1.000
_cell.length_c   1.000
_cell.angle_alpha   90.00
_cell.angle_beta   90.00
_cell.angle_gamma   90.00
#
_symmetry.space_group_name_H-M   'P 1'
#
loop_
_entity.id
_entity.type
_entity.pdbx_description
1 polymer ?
#
loop_
_entity_poly.entity_id
_entity_poly.type
_entity_poly.pdbx_seq_one_letter_code
_entity_poly.pdbx_strand_id
1 'polypeptide(L)'
;IGTGLVGSEMCIRDSHEAGHAFHSMYCSHLGLIQERNYPIEFAEVASMSMELLTQPHWDVFYSDEEDVLRARKMHLESVIGLLAWICRVDAFQHWMYENPNHSHKERSEYWLELRSRFGPRTDWTGFEEDEALFWQTQGHLFGAPFYYIEYGIAQLGALQIWAKHIDDPQTALSDYKKAMMLGNTRNLPDLFEAADIKLSFDEEHIGRLVNHVSSALEASG
;
A
#
# COMPACT_ATOMS: atom_id res chain seq x y z
N ILE A 1 -12.28 20.17 -15.65
CA ILE A 1 -11.87 18.99 -14.85
C ILE A 1 -11.54 17.93 -15.90
N GLY A 2 -10.25 17.69 -16.13
CA GLY A 2 -9.81 16.81 -17.21
C GLY A 2 -10.19 15.35 -16.96
N THR A 3 -10.65 14.71 -18.02
CA THR A 3 -11.00 13.27 -18.07
C THR A 3 -9.84 12.34 -17.72
N GLY A 4 -8.61 12.83 -17.66
CA GLY A 4 -7.40 12.04 -17.34
C GLY A 4 -7.25 11.59 -15.88
N LEU A 5 -7.76 12.37 -14.91
CA LEU A 5 -7.70 11.98 -13.47
C LEU A 5 -8.67 10.84 -13.15
N VAL A 6 -9.86 10.86 -13.75
CA VAL A 6 -10.87 9.81 -13.55
C VAL A 6 -10.41 8.47 -14.16
N GLY A 7 -9.62 8.49 -15.23
CA GLY A 7 -9.09 7.28 -15.86
C GLY A 7 -8.02 6.58 -15.02
N SER A 8 -7.09 7.32 -14.40
CA SER A 8 -6.00 6.72 -13.61
C SER A 8 -6.51 6.02 -12.34
N GLU A 9 -7.46 6.62 -11.63
CA GLU A 9 -8.09 6.00 -10.47
C GLU A 9 -8.86 4.72 -10.84
N MET A 10 -9.50 4.69 -12.01
CA MET A 10 -10.25 3.53 -12.46
C MET A 10 -9.34 2.33 -12.75
N CYS A 11 -8.26 2.47 -13.50
CA CYS A 11 -7.40 1.34 -13.83
C CYS A 11 -6.67 0.78 -12.61
N ILE A 12 -6.23 1.64 -11.68
CA ILE A 12 -5.63 1.23 -10.41
C ILE A 12 -6.66 0.45 -9.59
N ARG A 13 -7.86 0.99 -9.43
CA ARG A 13 -8.94 0.36 -8.67
C ARG A 13 -9.37 -0.97 -9.28
N ASP A 14 -9.55 -1.04 -10.60
CA ASP A 14 -9.93 -2.28 -11.27
C ASP A 14 -8.85 -3.36 -11.13
N SER A 15 -7.57 -3.00 -11.21
CA SER A 15 -6.45 -3.90 -10.97
C SER A 15 -6.41 -4.39 -9.52
N HIS A 16 -6.65 -3.49 -8.56
CA HIS A 16 -6.75 -3.81 -7.14
C HIS A 16 -7.84 -4.86 -6.87
N GLU A 17 -9.07 -4.59 -7.32
CA GLU A 17 -10.19 -5.51 -7.15
C GLU A 17 -9.97 -6.85 -7.88
N ALA A 18 -9.31 -6.83 -9.04
CA ALA A 18 -8.91 -8.05 -9.73
C ALA A 18 -7.93 -8.89 -8.89
N GLY A 19 -7.03 -8.27 -8.13
CA GLY A 19 -6.14 -8.96 -7.18
C GLY A 19 -6.91 -9.75 -6.14
N HIS A 20 -7.92 -9.17 -5.51
CA HIS A 20 -8.82 -9.85 -4.57
C HIS A 20 -9.60 -10.98 -5.25
N ALA A 21 -10.12 -10.74 -6.46
CA ALA A 21 -10.86 -11.74 -7.21
C ALA A 21 -9.97 -12.96 -7.55
N PHE A 22 -8.76 -12.74 -8.04
CA PHE A 22 -7.81 -13.82 -8.31
C PHE A 22 -7.41 -14.56 -7.04
N HIS A 23 -7.15 -13.86 -5.93
CA HIS A 23 -6.85 -14.52 -4.67
C HIS A 23 -7.99 -15.46 -4.26
N SER A 24 -9.25 -15.01 -4.31
CA SER A 24 -10.42 -15.83 -4.03
C SER A 24 -10.54 -17.03 -4.96
N MET A 25 -10.27 -16.85 -6.26
CA MET A 25 -10.27 -17.94 -7.24
C MET A 25 -9.19 -18.97 -6.94
N TYR A 26 -7.97 -18.54 -6.61
CA TYR A 26 -6.87 -19.45 -6.28
C TYR A 26 -7.10 -20.23 -4.99
N CYS A 27 -7.84 -19.68 -4.01
CA CYS A 27 -8.23 -20.38 -2.80
C CYS A 27 -9.43 -21.34 -2.97
N SER A 28 -10.12 -21.34 -4.11
CA SER A 28 -11.37 -22.07 -4.33
C SER A 28 -11.25 -23.59 -4.16
N HIS A 29 -10.06 -24.16 -4.34
CA HIS A 29 -9.78 -25.58 -4.17
C HIS A 29 -9.71 -26.02 -2.70
N LEU A 30 -9.56 -25.10 -1.74
CA LEU A 30 -9.51 -25.39 -0.31
C LEU A 30 -10.88 -25.88 0.18
N GLY A 31 -10.90 -26.91 1.03
CA GLY A 31 -12.12 -27.58 1.43
C GLY A 31 -12.98 -26.76 2.40
N LEU A 32 -12.34 -26.12 3.37
CA LEU A 32 -13.01 -25.37 4.43
C LEU A 32 -13.13 -23.88 4.08
N ILE A 33 -14.27 -23.29 4.40
CA ILE A 33 -14.48 -21.85 4.17
C ILE A 33 -13.50 -20.98 4.97
N GLN A 34 -13.12 -21.45 6.17
CA GLN A 34 -12.14 -20.77 7.02
C GLN A 34 -10.74 -20.73 6.39
N GLU A 35 -10.39 -21.76 5.61
CA GLU A 35 -9.13 -21.82 4.87
C GLU A 35 -9.12 -20.86 3.67
N ARG A 36 -10.28 -20.48 3.15
CA ARG A 36 -10.45 -19.51 2.06
C ARG A 36 -10.48 -18.06 2.54
N ASN A 37 -10.60 -17.85 3.86
CA ASN A 37 -10.63 -16.54 4.48
C ASN A 37 -9.21 -16.15 4.91
N TYR A 38 -8.39 -15.79 3.93
CA TYR A 38 -6.97 -15.46 4.09
C TYR A 38 -6.74 -14.20 4.93
N PRO A 39 -5.54 -14.03 5.54
CA PRO A 39 -5.19 -12.82 6.31
C PRO A 39 -5.36 -11.56 5.47
N ILE A 40 -5.90 -10.50 6.08
CA ILE A 40 -6.19 -9.24 5.37
C ILE A 40 -4.93 -8.61 4.78
N GLU A 41 -3.80 -8.69 5.49
CA GLU A 41 -2.51 -8.19 5.04
C GLU A 41 -2.11 -8.85 3.72
N PHE A 42 -2.33 -10.18 3.60
CA PHE A 42 -2.00 -10.90 2.36
C PHE A 42 -3.07 -10.71 1.28
N ALA A 43 -4.31 -10.40 1.66
CA ALA A 43 -5.33 -9.95 0.72
C ALA A 43 -4.87 -8.67 0.02
N GLU A 44 -4.35 -7.72 0.80
CA GLU A 44 -3.84 -6.46 0.27
C GLU A 44 -2.49 -6.60 -0.44
N VAL A 45 -1.64 -7.55 -0.05
CA VAL A 45 -0.47 -7.92 -0.88
C VAL A 45 -0.93 -8.35 -2.27
N ALA A 46 -2.00 -9.16 -2.36
CA ALA A 46 -2.52 -9.62 -3.64
C ALA A 46 -3.06 -8.46 -4.50
N SER A 47 -3.88 -7.58 -3.92
CA SER A 47 -4.48 -6.45 -4.63
C SER A 47 -3.45 -5.40 -5.05
N MET A 48 -2.60 -4.94 -4.14
CA MET A 48 -1.57 -3.93 -4.41
C MET A 48 -0.49 -4.45 -5.37
N SER A 49 -0.19 -5.75 -5.34
CA SER A 49 0.70 -6.34 -6.34
C SER A 49 0.10 -6.27 -7.74
N MET A 50 -1.19 -6.53 -7.90
CA MET A 50 -1.86 -6.43 -9.21
C MET A 50 -1.84 -5.01 -9.76
N GLU A 51 -1.96 -3.98 -8.93
CA GLU A 51 -1.80 -2.59 -9.36
C GLU A 51 -0.44 -2.35 -10.02
N LEU A 52 0.64 -2.83 -9.39
CA LEU A 52 2.01 -2.68 -9.87
C LEU A 52 2.32 -3.58 -11.07
N LEU A 53 1.88 -4.84 -11.05
CA LEU A 53 2.13 -5.82 -12.10
C LEU A 53 1.40 -5.50 -13.40
N THR A 54 0.27 -4.80 -13.33
CA THR A 54 -0.52 -4.41 -14.53
C THR A 54 -0.07 -3.10 -15.16
N GLN A 55 0.78 -2.30 -14.50
CA GLN A 55 1.26 -1.02 -15.05
C GLN A 55 1.78 -1.11 -16.50
N PRO A 56 2.53 -2.15 -16.93
CA PRO A 56 2.98 -2.27 -18.31
C PRO A 56 1.86 -2.34 -19.35
N HIS A 57 0.64 -2.70 -18.92
CA HIS A 57 -0.53 -2.91 -19.77
C HIS A 57 -1.58 -1.79 -19.67
N TRP A 58 -1.26 -0.67 -19.02
CA TRP A 58 -2.22 0.43 -18.83
C TRP A 58 -2.52 1.20 -20.11
N ASP A 59 -1.79 0.95 -21.18
CA ASP A 59 -2.11 1.42 -22.54
C ASP A 59 -3.50 0.98 -23.04
N VAL A 60 -4.09 -0.08 -22.46
CA VAL A 60 -5.48 -0.47 -22.75
C VAL A 60 -6.52 0.50 -22.20
N PHE A 61 -6.16 1.30 -21.20
CA PHE A 61 -7.05 2.29 -20.56
C PHE A 61 -6.86 3.71 -21.08
N TYR A 62 -5.71 4.00 -21.69
CA TYR A 62 -5.34 5.33 -22.19
C TYR A 62 -5.00 5.28 -23.67
N SER A 63 -5.50 6.25 -24.41
CA SER A 63 -5.21 6.39 -25.84
C SER A 63 -3.91 7.17 -26.13
N ASP A 64 -3.36 7.83 -25.12
CA ASP A 64 -2.16 8.67 -25.23
C ASP A 64 -1.05 8.11 -24.32
N GLU A 65 0.14 7.94 -24.87
CA GLU A 65 1.31 7.45 -24.15
C GLU A 65 1.73 8.39 -23.01
N GLU A 66 1.56 9.69 -23.17
CA GLU A 66 1.85 10.68 -22.12
C GLU A 66 0.94 10.49 -20.92
N ASP A 67 -0.34 10.17 -21.15
CA ASP A 67 -1.30 9.86 -20.08
C ASP A 67 -0.94 8.56 -19.36
N VAL A 68 -0.47 7.52 -20.06
CA VAL A 68 0.03 6.28 -19.45
C VAL A 68 1.22 6.56 -18.53
N LEU A 69 2.21 7.29 -19.02
CA LEU A 69 3.41 7.63 -18.25
C LEU A 69 3.06 8.45 -17.02
N ARG A 70 2.18 9.46 -17.17
CA ARG A 70 1.68 10.27 -16.04
C ARG A 70 0.96 9.41 -15.00
N ALA A 71 0.10 8.49 -15.42
CA ALA A 71 -0.63 7.61 -14.51
C ALA A 71 0.30 6.69 -13.72
N ARG A 72 1.30 6.10 -14.39
CA ARG A 72 2.33 5.25 -13.73
C ARG A 72 3.13 6.05 -12.71
N LYS A 73 3.58 7.25 -13.08
CA LYS A 73 4.31 8.15 -12.19
C LYS A 73 3.48 8.51 -10.96
N MET A 74 2.24 8.95 -11.16
CA MET A 74 1.33 9.30 -10.06
C MET A 74 1.08 8.11 -9.13
N HIS A 75 0.94 6.90 -9.67
CA HIS A 75 0.78 5.70 -8.86
C HIS A 75 2.01 5.43 -7.99
N LEU A 76 3.22 5.44 -8.55
CA LEU A 76 4.45 5.24 -7.79
C LEU A 76 4.68 6.34 -6.74
N GLU A 77 4.37 7.60 -7.05
CA GLU A 77 4.38 8.71 -6.09
C GLU A 77 3.38 8.46 -4.94
N SER A 78 2.18 7.95 -5.27
CA SER A 78 1.16 7.63 -4.27
C SER A 78 1.58 6.49 -3.33
N VAL A 79 2.30 5.49 -3.82
CA VAL A 79 2.86 4.38 -3.02
C VAL A 79 3.80 4.91 -1.93
N ILE A 80 4.72 5.82 -2.29
CA ILE A 80 5.63 6.44 -1.32
C ILE A 80 4.87 7.32 -0.33
N GLY A 81 3.93 8.12 -0.83
CA GLY A 81 3.08 8.97 0.00
C GLY A 81 2.25 8.15 0.99
N LEU A 82 1.71 7.02 0.57
CA LEU A 82 0.95 6.09 1.41
C LEU A 82 1.80 5.53 2.54
N LEU A 83 3.01 5.05 2.26
CA LEU A 83 3.91 4.52 3.30
C LEU A 83 4.22 5.59 4.37
N ALA A 84 4.51 6.81 3.96
CA ALA A 84 4.74 7.92 4.88
C ALA A 84 3.48 8.26 5.71
N TRP A 85 2.31 8.24 5.09
CA TRP A 85 1.03 8.46 5.76
C TRP A 85 0.73 7.36 6.78
N ILE A 86 0.96 6.09 6.43
CA ILE A 86 0.77 4.95 7.34
C ILE A 86 1.67 5.11 8.58
N CYS A 87 2.95 5.44 8.40
CA CYS A 87 3.85 5.69 9.52
C CYS A 87 3.35 6.79 10.45
N ARG A 88 2.77 7.86 9.88
CA ARG A 88 2.19 8.96 10.66
C ARG A 88 0.98 8.52 11.46
N VAL A 89 0.05 7.82 10.81
CA VAL A 89 -1.21 7.35 11.43
C VAL A 89 -0.91 6.34 12.54
N ASP A 90 -0.04 5.36 12.26
CA ASP A 90 0.31 4.30 13.21
C ASP A 90 1.04 4.86 14.44
N ALA A 91 2.07 5.70 14.24
CA ALA A 91 2.78 6.36 15.32
C ALA A 91 1.85 7.24 16.17
N PHE A 92 0.91 7.96 15.54
CA PHE A 92 -0.08 8.77 16.24
C PHE A 92 -1.02 7.91 17.10
N GLN A 93 -1.45 6.78 16.58
CA GLN A 93 -2.33 5.86 17.29
C GLN A 93 -1.61 5.25 18.50
N HIS A 94 -0.37 4.76 18.34
CA HIS A 94 0.44 4.26 19.44
C HIS A 94 0.57 5.30 20.55
N TRP A 95 0.96 6.52 20.19
CA TRP A 95 1.10 7.60 21.16
C TRP A 95 -0.19 7.89 21.93
N MET A 96 -1.35 7.92 21.26
CA MET A 96 -2.66 8.14 21.93
C MET A 96 -2.96 7.08 22.98
N TYR A 97 -2.64 5.81 22.71
CA TYR A 97 -2.87 4.70 23.63
C TYR A 97 -1.85 4.66 24.78
N GLU A 98 -0.61 5.05 24.52
CA GLU A 98 0.44 5.16 25.54
C GLU A 98 0.22 6.36 26.46
N ASN A 99 -0.49 7.40 26.00
CA ASN A 99 -0.79 8.61 26.74
C ASN A 99 -2.31 8.82 26.92
N PRO A 100 -3.04 7.92 27.60
CA PRO A 100 -4.51 7.90 27.60
C PRO A 100 -5.16 9.15 28.23
N ASN A 101 -4.40 9.93 29.02
CA ASN A 101 -4.86 11.15 29.68
C ASN A 101 -4.48 12.45 28.94
N HIS A 102 -4.02 12.34 27.68
CA HIS A 102 -3.62 13.51 26.89
C HIS A 102 -4.83 14.45 26.64
N SER A 103 -4.56 15.74 26.62
CA SER A 103 -5.52 16.78 26.24
C SER A 103 -5.70 16.86 24.71
N HIS A 104 -6.76 17.52 24.26
CA HIS A 104 -6.96 17.83 22.84
C HIS A 104 -5.78 18.60 22.24
N LYS A 105 -5.20 19.52 23.01
CA LYS A 105 -4.06 20.32 22.58
C LYS A 105 -2.82 19.45 22.36
N GLU A 106 -2.45 18.61 23.33
CA GLU A 106 -1.31 17.71 23.22
C GLU A 106 -1.46 16.75 22.02
N ARG A 107 -2.68 16.29 21.74
CA ARG A 107 -2.97 15.45 20.59
C ARG A 107 -2.70 16.16 19.28
N SER A 108 -3.18 17.39 19.12
CA SER A 108 -2.95 18.20 17.93
C SER A 108 -1.47 18.54 17.76
N GLU A 109 -0.77 18.89 18.84
CA GLU A 109 0.65 19.17 18.82
C GLU A 109 1.48 17.96 18.37
N TYR A 110 1.17 16.76 18.88
CA TYR A 110 1.85 15.54 18.48
C TYR A 110 1.56 15.15 17.02
N TRP A 111 0.32 15.35 16.57
CA TRP A 111 -0.03 15.14 15.17
C TRP A 111 0.78 16.05 14.22
N LEU A 112 0.98 17.31 14.59
CA LEU A 112 1.79 18.26 13.83
C LEU A 112 3.29 17.90 13.89
N GLU A 113 3.78 17.40 15.03
CA GLU A 113 5.15 16.88 15.13
C GLU A 113 5.37 15.72 14.16
N LEU A 114 4.47 14.73 14.14
CA LEU A 114 4.55 13.60 13.23
C LEU A 114 4.51 14.02 11.76
N ARG A 115 3.78 15.09 11.42
CA ARG A 115 3.82 15.65 10.08
C ARG A 115 5.21 16.12 9.68
N SER A 116 5.92 16.76 10.60
CA SER A 116 7.29 17.21 10.31
C SER A 116 8.26 16.07 10.01
N ARG A 117 7.96 14.86 10.52
CA ARG A 117 8.76 13.64 10.32
C ARG A 117 8.36 12.87 9.07
N PHE A 118 7.05 12.72 8.82
CA PHE A 118 6.50 11.81 7.81
C PHE A 118 5.62 12.48 6.75
N GLY A 119 5.25 13.74 6.95
CA GLY A 119 4.30 14.40 6.04
C GLY A 119 4.96 15.09 4.85
N PRO A 120 4.18 15.33 3.80
CA PRO A 120 4.62 16.17 2.68
C PRO A 120 4.81 17.61 3.14
N ARG A 121 5.61 18.35 2.39
CA ARG A 121 5.83 19.80 2.62
C ARG A 121 4.69 20.64 2.04
N THR A 122 3.44 20.30 2.41
CA THR A 122 2.27 21.07 2.01
C THR A 122 2.22 22.39 2.76
N ASP A 123 1.96 23.49 2.08
CA ASP A 123 1.71 24.79 2.70
C ASP A 123 0.29 24.83 3.26
N TRP A 124 0.17 25.00 4.57
CA TRP A 124 -1.08 25.11 5.31
C TRP A 124 -1.35 26.53 5.81
N THR A 125 -0.65 27.55 5.26
CA THR A 125 -0.83 28.95 5.67
C THR A 125 -2.30 29.36 5.53
N GLY A 126 -2.89 29.76 6.66
CA GLY A 126 -4.31 30.11 6.76
C GLY A 126 -5.26 28.94 7.07
N PHE A 127 -4.72 27.72 7.21
CA PHE A 127 -5.47 26.50 7.51
C PHE A 127 -4.82 25.70 8.65
N GLU A 128 -4.13 26.37 9.57
CA GLU A 128 -3.34 25.75 10.63
C GLU A 128 -4.23 24.95 11.61
N GLU A 129 -5.47 25.42 11.86
CA GLU A 129 -6.42 24.69 12.69
C GLU A 129 -6.92 23.42 12.01
N ASP A 130 -7.20 23.48 10.70
CA ASP A 130 -7.62 22.32 9.91
C ASP A 130 -6.49 21.28 9.85
N GLU A 131 -5.25 21.72 9.69
CA GLU A 131 -4.09 20.85 9.72
C GLU A 131 -3.94 20.12 11.05
N ALA A 132 -4.09 20.83 12.17
CA ALA A 132 -3.98 20.27 13.51
C ALA A 132 -5.07 19.24 13.82
N LEU A 133 -6.20 19.31 13.11
CA LEU A 133 -7.35 18.41 13.26
C LEU A 133 -7.44 17.37 12.12
N PHE A 134 -6.56 17.41 11.15
CA PHE A 134 -6.67 16.59 9.94
C PHE A 134 -6.65 15.06 10.20
N TRP A 135 -6.06 14.62 11.33
CA TRP A 135 -6.12 13.22 11.78
C TRP A 135 -7.56 12.69 11.92
N GLN A 136 -8.55 13.57 12.16
CA GLN A 136 -9.96 13.18 12.29
C GLN A 136 -10.56 12.67 10.97
N THR A 137 -9.95 12.96 9.85
CA THR A 137 -10.38 12.43 8.55
C THR A 137 -10.04 10.95 8.38
N GLN A 138 -9.11 10.42 9.22
CA GLN A 138 -8.69 9.02 9.18
C GLN A 138 -9.67 8.15 9.99
N GLY A 139 -10.71 7.63 9.33
CA GLY A 139 -11.77 6.83 9.95
C GLY A 139 -11.27 5.58 10.70
N HIS A 140 -10.14 5.01 10.29
CA HIS A 140 -9.54 3.83 10.93
C HIS A 140 -9.14 4.06 12.39
N LEU A 141 -8.74 5.29 12.74
CA LEU A 141 -8.40 5.63 14.12
C LEU A 141 -9.58 5.45 15.09
N PHE A 142 -10.80 5.50 14.58
CA PHE A 142 -12.04 5.39 15.38
C PHE A 142 -12.70 4.02 15.25
N GLY A 143 -12.72 3.45 14.05
CA GLY A 143 -13.51 2.27 13.74
C GLY A 143 -12.70 0.96 13.73
N ALA A 144 -11.39 1.04 13.52
CA ALA A 144 -10.51 -0.13 13.38
C ALA A 144 -9.11 0.17 13.96
N PRO A 145 -8.98 0.26 15.31
CA PRO A 145 -7.70 0.55 15.96
C PRO A 145 -6.60 -0.43 15.56
N PHE A 146 -5.40 0.11 15.29
CA PHE A 146 -4.20 -0.64 14.88
C PHE A 146 -4.32 -1.41 13.57
N TYR A 147 -5.38 -1.17 12.79
CA TYR A 147 -5.56 -1.80 11.50
C TYR A 147 -4.69 -1.16 10.40
N TYR A 148 -4.39 0.14 10.51
CA TYR A 148 -3.85 0.89 9.37
C TYR A 148 -2.44 0.45 8.95
N ILE A 149 -1.67 -0.15 9.85
CA ILE A 149 -0.36 -0.76 9.56
C ILE A 149 -0.44 -1.92 8.56
N GLU A 150 -1.60 -2.59 8.45
CA GLU A 150 -1.84 -3.70 7.53
C GLU A 150 -1.57 -3.30 6.07
N TYR A 151 -1.96 -2.08 5.70
CA TYR A 151 -1.65 -1.53 4.37
C TYR A 151 -0.15 -1.29 4.16
N GLY A 152 0.59 -0.98 5.21
CA GLY A 152 2.06 -0.85 5.16
C GLY A 152 2.74 -2.19 4.93
N ILE A 153 2.30 -3.21 5.67
CA ILE A 153 2.76 -4.60 5.50
C ILE A 153 2.51 -5.05 4.05
N ALA A 154 1.29 -4.84 3.57
CA ALA A 154 0.86 -5.21 2.24
C ALA A 154 1.64 -4.48 1.14
N GLN A 155 1.82 -3.16 1.28
CA GLN A 155 2.55 -2.37 0.30
C GLN A 155 4.02 -2.79 0.19
N LEU A 156 4.68 -3.09 1.32
CA LEU A 156 6.04 -3.61 1.32
C LEU A 156 6.12 -5.00 0.67
N GLY A 157 5.12 -5.85 0.86
CA GLY A 157 5.00 -7.13 0.16
C GLY A 157 4.83 -6.95 -1.35
N ALA A 158 3.91 -6.09 -1.76
CA ALA A 158 3.63 -5.80 -3.17
C ALA A 158 4.85 -5.22 -3.91
N LEU A 159 5.59 -4.31 -3.27
CA LEU A 159 6.82 -3.76 -3.84
C LEU A 159 7.90 -4.82 -4.07
N GLN A 160 8.00 -5.82 -3.20
CA GLN A 160 8.95 -6.93 -3.38
C GLN A 160 8.55 -7.82 -4.56
N ILE A 161 7.26 -8.16 -4.70
CA ILE A 161 6.74 -8.93 -5.83
C ILE A 161 6.98 -8.17 -7.14
N TRP A 162 6.71 -6.86 -7.14
CA TRP A 162 6.94 -6.01 -8.31
C TRP A 162 8.43 -5.95 -8.69
N ALA A 163 9.34 -5.75 -7.72
CA ALA A 163 10.77 -5.74 -7.96
C ALA A 163 11.24 -7.07 -8.59
N LYS A 164 10.82 -8.21 -8.03
CA LYS A 164 11.08 -9.53 -8.62
C LYS A 164 10.54 -9.67 -10.04
N HIS A 165 9.34 -9.14 -10.29
CA HIS A 165 8.70 -9.22 -11.60
C HIS A 165 9.47 -8.44 -12.67
N ILE A 166 10.13 -7.36 -12.32
CA ILE A 166 11.00 -6.63 -13.27
C ILE A 166 12.18 -7.49 -13.68
N ASP A 167 12.77 -8.24 -12.76
CA ASP A 167 13.94 -9.08 -13.02
C ASP A 167 13.58 -10.42 -13.67
N ASP A 168 12.56 -11.12 -13.14
CA ASP A 168 12.06 -12.41 -13.64
C ASP A 168 10.53 -12.50 -13.51
N PRO A 169 9.80 -12.07 -14.56
CA PRO A 169 8.33 -12.06 -14.54
C PRO A 169 7.71 -13.44 -14.30
N GLN A 170 8.29 -14.49 -14.84
CA GLN A 170 7.72 -15.84 -14.75
C GLN A 170 7.81 -16.39 -13.34
N THR A 171 8.99 -16.31 -12.72
CA THR A 171 9.20 -16.76 -11.35
C THR A 171 8.37 -15.93 -10.36
N ALA A 172 8.37 -14.59 -10.51
CA ALA A 172 7.59 -13.71 -9.64
C ALA A 172 6.09 -14.05 -9.67
N LEU A 173 5.51 -14.23 -10.86
CA LEU A 173 4.09 -14.61 -10.99
C LEU A 173 3.80 -16.02 -10.48
N SER A 174 4.75 -16.96 -10.63
CA SER A 174 4.60 -18.32 -10.10
C SER A 174 4.54 -18.31 -8.58
N ASP A 175 5.48 -17.63 -7.92
CA ASP A 175 5.56 -17.56 -6.46
C ASP A 175 4.37 -16.77 -5.87
N TYR A 176 3.98 -15.66 -6.49
CA TYR A 176 2.81 -14.90 -6.13
C TYR A 176 1.53 -15.76 -6.15
N LYS A 177 1.29 -16.52 -7.22
CA LYS A 177 0.16 -17.43 -7.34
C LYS A 177 0.21 -18.56 -6.31
N LYS A 178 1.40 -19.15 -6.12
CA LYS A 178 1.63 -20.21 -5.12
C LYS A 178 1.25 -19.75 -3.72
N ALA A 179 1.63 -18.53 -3.34
CA ALA A 179 1.29 -17.99 -2.04
C ALA A 179 -0.22 -17.74 -1.90
N MET A 180 -0.88 -17.17 -2.92
CA MET A 180 -2.33 -16.98 -2.91
C MET A 180 -3.11 -18.30 -2.78
N MET A 181 -2.62 -19.39 -3.37
CA MET A 181 -3.29 -20.70 -3.28
C MET A 181 -3.30 -21.27 -1.84
N LEU A 182 -2.45 -20.79 -0.95
CA LEU A 182 -2.39 -21.26 0.43
C LEU A 182 -3.56 -20.74 1.29
N GLY A 183 -4.21 -19.64 0.91
CA GLY A 183 -5.32 -19.06 1.65
C GLY A 183 -4.95 -18.80 3.12
N ASN A 184 -5.78 -19.28 4.03
CA ASN A 184 -5.55 -19.23 5.49
C ASN A 184 -5.03 -20.56 6.06
N THR A 185 -4.36 -21.38 5.26
CA THR A 185 -3.75 -22.63 5.74
C THR A 185 -2.36 -22.42 6.34
N ARG A 186 -1.84 -21.20 6.25
CA ARG A 186 -0.54 -20.79 6.76
C ARG A 186 -0.65 -19.44 7.46
N ASN A 187 0.29 -19.16 8.39
CA ASN A 187 0.43 -17.84 8.99
C ASN A 187 1.03 -16.83 8.00
N LEU A 188 0.99 -15.55 8.33
CA LEU A 188 1.45 -14.48 7.45
C LEU A 188 2.94 -14.61 7.04
N PRO A 189 3.89 -14.89 7.95
CA PRO A 189 5.29 -15.12 7.57
C PRO A 189 5.47 -16.24 6.54
N ASP A 190 4.75 -17.36 6.68
CA ASP A 190 4.83 -18.48 5.75
C ASP A 190 4.24 -18.13 4.37
N LEU A 191 3.22 -17.25 4.31
CA LEU A 191 2.66 -16.75 3.06
C LEU A 191 3.67 -15.85 2.33
N PHE A 192 4.38 -14.99 3.07
CA PHE A 192 5.47 -14.17 2.53
C PHE A 192 6.60 -15.06 1.99
N GLU A 193 7.03 -16.05 2.75
CA GLU A 193 8.04 -17.02 2.31
C GLU A 193 7.59 -17.78 1.05
N ALA A 194 6.33 -18.19 0.97
CA ALA A 194 5.78 -18.87 -0.20
C ALA A 194 5.78 -18.00 -1.48
N ALA A 195 5.66 -16.68 -1.32
CA ALA A 195 5.82 -15.70 -2.39
C ALA A 195 7.30 -15.36 -2.67
N ASP A 196 8.23 -15.97 -1.93
CA ASP A 196 9.66 -15.66 -1.92
C ASP A 196 9.93 -14.17 -1.67
N ILE A 197 9.26 -13.62 -0.69
CA ILE A 197 9.41 -12.25 -0.17
C ILE A 197 9.57 -12.28 1.36
N LYS A 198 9.99 -11.16 1.95
CA LYS A 198 10.26 -11.07 3.38
C LYS A 198 9.24 -10.19 4.10
N LEU A 199 8.72 -10.67 5.22
CA LEU A 199 8.03 -9.83 6.20
C LEU A 199 9.09 -9.16 7.07
N SER A 200 9.52 -7.96 6.71
CA SER A 200 10.60 -7.23 7.40
C SER A 200 10.38 -5.72 7.36
N PHE A 201 10.69 -5.08 8.49
CA PHE A 201 10.71 -3.63 8.65
C PHE A 201 12.14 -3.08 8.83
N ASP A 202 13.16 -3.86 8.47
CA ASP A 202 14.55 -3.42 8.56
C ASP A 202 14.80 -2.21 7.66
N GLU A 203 15.51 -1.21 8.18
CA GLU A 203 15.82 0.03 7.46
C GLU A 203 16.50 -0.25 6.11
N GLU A 204 17.45 -1.17 6.07
CA GLU A 204 18.13 -1.57 4.84
C GLU A 204 17.17 -2.18 3.82
N HIS A 205 16.23 -3.02 4.27
CA HIS A 205 15.24 -3.66 3.43
C HIS A 205 14.27 -2.64 2.83
N ILE A 206 13.69 -1.78 3.68
CA ILE A 206 12.80 -0.70 3.25
C ILE A 206 13.53 0.27 2.31
N GLY A 207 14.77 0.64 2.66
CA GLY A 207 15.59 1.53 1.84
C GLY A 207 15.82 1.01 0.43
N ARG A 208 16.06 -0.30 0.27
CA ARG A 208 16.18 -0.92 -1.07
C ARG A 208 14.88 -0.80 -1.88
N LEU A 209 13.72 -1.04 -1.26
CA LEU A 209 12.42 -0.94 -1.93
C LEU A 209 12.11 0.50 -2.34
N VAL A 210 12.34 1.46 -1.45
CA VAL A 210 12.16 2.89 -1.76
C VAL A 210 13.09 3.34 -2.87
N ASN A 211 14.36 2.92 -2.86
CA ASN A 211 15.32 3.23 -3.93
C ASN A 211 14.86 2.63 -5.27
N HIS A 212 14.28 1.44 -5.26
CA HIS A 212 13.73 0.81 -6.47
C HIS A 212 12.60 1.65 -7.08
N VAL A 213 11.66 2.11 -6.24
CA VAL A 213 10.58 3.02 -6.68
C VAL A 213 11.13 4.34 -7.19
N SER A 214 12.11 4.93 -6.48
CA SER A 214 12.75 6.19 -6.89
C SER A 214 13.42 6.07 -8.26
N SER A 215 14.15 4.98 -8.50
CA SER A 215 14.79 4.70 -9.79
C SER A 215 13.76 4.55 -10.93
N ALA A 216 12.62 3.92 -10.65
CA ALA A 216 11.54 3.79 -11.62
C ALA A 216 10.87 5.15 -11.93
N LEU A 217 10.73 6.02 -10.93
CA LEU A 217 10.22 7.38 -11.11
C LEU A 217 11.17 8.24 -11.95
N GLU A 218 12.49 8.14 -11.71
CA GLU A 218 13.50 8.85 -12.50
C GLU A 218 13.54 8.38 -13.96
N ALA A 219 13.34 7.09 -14.20
CA ALA A 219 13.29 6.52 -15.55
C ALA A 219 12.01 6.90 -16.33
N SER A 220 10.97 7.36 -15.62
CA SER A 220 9.68 7.76 -16.19
C SER A 220 9.58 9.28 -16.51
N GLY A 221 10.62 10.05 -16.24
CA GLY A 221 10.71 11.51 -16.46
C GLY A 221 11.54 11.84 -17.65
#